data_9148a005420d9ddc95c946bcdf396f1e
#
_entry.id   9148a005420d9ddc95c946bcdf396f1e
#
_cell.length_a   1.000
_cell.length_b   1.000
_cell.length_c   1.000
_cell.angle_alpha   90.00
_cell.angle_beta   90.00
_cell.angle_gamma   90.00
#
_symmetry.space_group_name_H-M   'P 1'
#
loop_
_entity.id
_entity.type
_entity.pdbx_description
1 polymer ?
#
loop_
_entity_poly.entity_id
_entity_poly.type
_entity_poly.pdbx_seq_one_letter_code
_entity_poly.pdbx_strand_id
1 'polypeptide(L)'
;MLRKLTALILACFLVLSVPAALADDLLGAVMQRGKLIIATEGAWAPWTYHDFDSDELVGFDVEVARAVAAQLGVDAEFVECPWESIFMGIDSKMYDITANGVEITEERSEKYDFSVPYAYLRTALIVRGDNADIKTFEDLNGKKTANSAGSTYAQIAEGYGANTLVVSTLAQTLDLVLTGSVDATLNDIQSYSDYMKEHPDANLKVVAQSEDASAVAIPVRKGEENASFKAAVDGAIQQLRADGTLKAISEKYFGIDITAAE
;
A
#
# COMPACT_ATOMS: atom_id res chain seq x y z
N MET A 1 -59.55 40.29 -43.61
CA MET A 1 -59.30 38.87 -43.38
C MET A 1 -57.77 38.60 -43.34
N LEU A 2 -57.15 38.57 -42.15
CA LEU A 2 -55.73 38.45 -42.02
C LEU A 2 -55.41 37.00 -41.56
N ARG A 3 -54.77 36.21 -42.42
CA ARG A 3 -54.27 34.87 -42.09
C ARG A 3 -52.97 35.02 -41.36
N LYS A 4 -52.96 34.63 -40.07
CA LYS A 4 -51.74 34.50 -39.26
C LYS A 4 -51.07 33.16 -39.59
N LEU A 5 -49.88 33.20 -40.18
CA LEU A 5 -49.02 32.08 -40.39
C LEU A 5 -48.22 31.91 -39.06
N THR A 6 -48.46 30.82 -38.33
CA THR A 6 -47.66 30.42 -37.15
C THR A 6 -46.61 29.53 -37.71
N ALA A 7 -45.36 30.00 -37.71
CA ALA A 7 -44.17 29.17 -37.97
C ALA A 7 -43.78 28.40 -36.70
N LEU A 8 -43.90 27.07 -36.76
CA LEU A 8 -43.46 26.15 -35.73
C LEU A 8 -41.97 25.88 -35.95
N ILE A 9 -41.10 26.48 -35.12
CA ILE A 9 -39.66 26.18 -35.11
C ILE A 9 -39.45 24.89 -34.31
N LEU A 10 -39.24 23.79 -35.05
CA LEU A 10 -38.82 22.50 -34.47
C LEU A 10 -37.32 22.56 -34.22
N ALA A 11 -36.91 22.86 -32.99
CA ALA A 11 -35.52 22.76 -32.57
C ALA A 11 -35.14 21.27 -32.40
N CYS A 12 -34.49 20.70 -33.41
CA CYS A 12 -33.84 19.41 -33.30
C CYS A 12 -32.63 19.55 -32.37
N PHE A 13 -32.77 19.14 -31.11
CA PHE A 13 -31.64 18.85 -30.27
C PHE A 13 -30.93 17.59 -30.82
N LEU A 14 -29.90 17.80 -31.64
CA LEU A 14 -28.94 16.76 -31.94
C LEU A 14 -28.16 16.47 -30.64
N VAL A 15 -28.60 15.46 -29.88
CA VAL A 15 -27.78 14.86 -28.86
C VAL A 15 -26.64 14.14 -29.61
N LEU A 16 -25.52 14.81 -29.76
CA LEU A 16 -24.27 14.18 -30.11
C LEU A 16 -23.93 13.19 -28.97
N SER A 17 -24.45 11.97 -29.09
CA SER A 17 -23.88 10.84 -28.37
C SER A 17 -22.47 10.66 -28.94
N VAL A 18 -21.48 11.25 -28.27
CA VAL A 18 -20.10 10.83 -28.42
C VAL A 18 -20.13 9.37 -27.98
N PRO A 19 -19.80 8.39 -28.86
CA PRO A 19 -19.55 7.06 -28.38
C PRO A 19 -18.32 7.24 -27.49
N ALA A 20 -18.50 7.16 -26.16
CA ALA A 20 -17.42 6.80 -25.29
C ALA A 20 -16.99 5.43 -25.81
N ALA A 21 -15.95 5.38 -26.64
CA ALA A 21 -15.13 4.20 -26.72
C ALA A 21 -14.66 4.00 -25.29
N LEU A 22 -15.40 3.18 -24.54
CA LEU A 22 -14.91 2.58 -23.31
C LEU A 22 -13.66 1.85 -23.78
N ALA A 23 -12.53 2.46 -23.52
CA ALA A 23 -11.26 1.90 -23.91
C ALA A 23 -11.20 0.50 -23.29
N ASP A 24 -10.68 -0.48 -24.05
CA ASP A 24 -10.35 -1.82 -23.58
C ASP A 24 -9.18 -1.74 -22.57
N ASP A 25 -9.09 -0.68 -21.77
CA ASP A 25 -8.07 -0.38 -20.79
C ASP A 25 -8.57 -0.68 -19.35
N LEU A 26 -7.64 -0.72 -18.42
CA LEU A 26 -7.95 -1.04 -17.02
C LEU A 26 -8.89 -0.02 -16.39
N LEU A 27 -8.75 1.27 -16.70
CA LEU A 27 -9.66 2.31 -16.18
C LEU A 27 -11.08 2.07 -16.62
N GLY A 28 -11.29 1.82 -17.92
CA GLY A 28 -12.61 1.49 -18.48
C GLY A 28 -13.23 0.26 -17.83
N ALA A 29 -12.43 -0.78 -17.59
CA ALA A 29 -12.89 -2.01 -16.93
C ALA A 29 -13.32 -1.75 -15.47
N VAL A 30 -12.53 -0.97 -14.70
CA VAL A 30 -12.85 -0.57 -13.33
C VAL A 30 -14.13 0.27 -13.28
N MET A 31 -14.23 1.28 -14.15
CA MET A 31 -15.42 2.14 -14.24
C MET A 31 -16.69 1.38 -14.65
N GLN A 32 -16.58 0.48 -15.62
CA GLN A 32 -17.72 -0.35 -16.08
C GLN A 32 -18.19 -1.30 -14.98
N ARG A 33 -17.25 -1.91 -14.24
CA ARG A 33 -17.55 -2.80 -13.11
C ARG A 33 -18.11 -2.04 -11.91
N GLY A 34 -17.81 -0.74 -11.79
CA GLY A 34 -18.16 0.09 -10.64
C GLY A 34 -17.39 -0.24 -9.36
N LYS A 35 -16.30 -0.97 -9.47
CA LYS A 35 -15.49 -1.44 -8.33
C LYS A 35 -14.00 -1.44 -8.66
N LEU A 36 -13.19 -1.05 -7.68
CA LEU A 36 -11.74 -1.22 -7.65
C LEU A 36 -11.42 -2.44 -6.79
N ILE A 37 -10.78 -3.47 -7.36
CA ILE A 37 -10.39 -4.68 -6.64
C ILE A 37 -8.98 -4.50 -6.11
N ILE A 38 -8.82 -4.59 -4.78
CA ILE A 38 -7.62 -4.20 -4.04
C ILE A 38 -7.12 -5.39 -3.23
N ALA A 39 -5.90 -5.84 -3.50
CA ALA A 39 -5.25 -6.85 -2.67
C ALA A 39 -4.63 -6.22 -1.42
N THR A 40 -4.71 -6.93 -0.29
CA THR A 40 -4.08 -6.56 0.98
C THR A 40 -3.88 -7.79 1.86
N GLU A 41 -3.03 -7.72 2.91
CA GLU A 41 -2.82 -8.86 3.81
C GLU A 41 -3.88 -9.00 4.90
N GLY A 42 -4.36 -7.88 5.44
CA GLY A 42 -5.26 -7.89 6.61
C GLY A 42 -4.60 -8.33 7.94
N ALA A 43 -3.26 -8.43 7.99
CA ALA A 43 -2.51 -8.94 9.14
C ALA A 43 -1.26 -8.13 9.49
N TRP A 44 -1.21 -6.86 9.09
CA TRP A 44 -0.06 -5.97 9.28
C TRP A 44 -0.51 -4.59 9.81
N ALA A 45 -0.77 -4.52 11.10
CA ALA A 45 -1.13 -3.27 11.79
C ALA A 45 0.07 -2.29 11.81
N PRO A 46 -0.19 -0.98 11.70
CA PRO A 46 -1.48 -0.32 11.50
C PRO A 46 -1.78 -0.02 10.01
N TRP A 47 -1.09 -0.67 9.06
CA TRP A 47 -1.29 -0.49 7.62
C TRP A 47 -2.56 -1.17 7.09
N THR A 48 -2.71 -2.45 7.42
CA THR A 48 -3.85 -3.28 6.99
C THR A 48 -4.06 -4.40 8.01
N TYR A 49 -5.20 -4.40 8.71
CA TYR A 49 -5.48 -5.35 9.78
C TYR A 49 -6.98 -5.40 10.09
N HIS A 50 -7.38 -6.42 10.85
CA HIS A 50 -8.74 -6.51 11.38
C HIS A 50 -8.81 -5.82 12.74
N ASP A 51 -9.75 -4.90 12.87
CA ASP A 51 -10.06 -4.25 14.15
C ASP A 51 -10.51 -5.30 15.17
N PHE A 52 -9.92 -5.24 16.37
CA PHE A 52 -10.12 -6.27 17.39
C PHE A 52 -11.58 -6.39 17.86
N ASP A 53 -12.30 -5.28 17.91
CA ASP A 53 -13.67 -5.25 18.45
C ASP A 53 -14.73 -5.57 17.39
N SER A 54 -14.55 -5.08 16.17
CA SER A 54 -15.52 -5.18 15.08
C SER A 54 -15.21 -6.26 14.05
N ASP A 55 -13.98 -6.78 14.02
CA ASP A 55 -13.46 -7.68 12.97
C ASP A 55 -13.53 -7.07 11.56
N GLU A 56 -13.67 -5.75 11.46
CA GLU A 56 -13.65 -5.05 10.18
C GLU A 56 -12.22 -4.86 9.68
N LEU A 57 -12.01 -5.01 8.37
CA LEU A 57 -10.74 -4.68 7.73
C LEU A 57 -10.53 -3.16 7.77
N VAL A 58 -9.49 -2.73 8.46
CA VAL A 58 -9.11 -1.33 8.70
C VAL A 58 -7.60 -1.14 8.51
N GLY A 59 -7.14 0.09 8.61
CA GLY A 59 -5.73 0.45 8.55
C GLY A 59 -5.49 1.61 7.60
N PHE A 60 -4.27 2.14 7.66
CA PHE A 60 -3.87 3.29 6.84
C PHE A 60 -4.08 3.03 5.35
N ASP A 61 -3.56 1.92 4.83
CA ASP A 61 -3.67 1.55 3.42
C ASP A 61 -5.09 1.24 3.00
N VAL A 62 -5.88 0.64 3.89
CA VAL A 62 -7.29 0.35 3.63
C VAL A 62 -8.08 1.65 3.44
N GLU A 63 -7.85 2.66 4.30
CA GLU A 63 -8.52 3.96 4.16
C GLU A 63 -8.01 4.76 2.97
N VAL A 64 -6.70 4.75 2.69
CA VAL A 64 -6.14 5.38 1.48
C VAL A 64 -6.75 4.76 0.22
N ALA A 65 -6.81 3.43 0.13
CA ALA A 65 -7.38 2.75 -1.04
C ALA A 65 -8.89 3.00 -1.20
N ARG A 66 -9.66 3.05 -0.09
CA ARG A 66 -11.07 3.47 -0.11
C ARG A 66 -11.23 4.91 -0.62
N ALA A 67 -10.37 5.82 -0.15
CA ALA A 67 -10.39 7.21 -0.59
C ALA A 67 -10.03 7.35 -2.07
N VAL A 68 -9.06 6.59 -2.57
CA VAL A 68 -8.71 6.53 -4.01
C VAL A 68 -9.90 6.01 -4.82
N ALA A 69 -10.54 4.90 -4.42
CA ALA A 69 -11.72 4.37 -5.10
C ALA A 69 -12.87 5.40 -5.14
N ALA A 70 -13.11 6.10 -4.03
CA ALA A 70 -14.12 7.17 -3.97
C ALA A 70 -13.80 8.33 -4.92
N GLN A 71 -12.53 8.74 -5.05
CA GLN A 71 -12.11 9.76 -6.03
C GLN A 71 -12.32 9.29 -7.48
N LEU A 72 -12.17 7.99 -7.74
CA LEU A 72 -12.49 7.40 -9.04
C LEU A 72 -14.00 7.23 -9.26
N GLY A 73 -14.84 7.42 -8.23
CA GLY A 73 -16.30 7.25 -8.31
C GLY A 73 -16.74 5.77 -8.35
N VAL A 74 -15.96 4.86 -7.75
CA VAL A 74 -16.25 3.43 -7.69
C VAL A 74 -16.16 2.92 -6.25
N ASP A 75 -16.73 1.73 -5.98
CA ASP A 75 -16.61 1.06 -4.69
C ASP A 75 -15.23 0.40 -4.54
N ALA A 76 -14.71 0.34 -3.30
CA ALA A 76 -13.53 -0.45 -2.97
C ALA A 76 -13.93 -1.88 -2.60
N GLU A 77 -13.36 -2.87 -3.28
CA GLU A 77 -13.51 -4.29 -2.94
C GLU A 77 -12.15 -4.86 -2.54
N PHE A 78 -12.01 -5.28 -1.28
CA PHE A 78 -10.76 -5.83 -0.76
C PHE A 78 -10.74 -7.35 -0.91
N VAL A 79 -9.56 -7.87 -1.29
CA VAL A 79 -9.25 -9.29 -1.34
C VAL A 79 -8.02 -9.52 -0.48
N GLU A 80 -8.20 -10.26 0.61
CA GLU A 80 -7.12 -10.59 1.51
C GLU A 80 -6.34 -11.79 1.00
N CYS A 81 -5.02 -11.67 1.00
CA CYS A 81 -4.12 -12.73 0.59
C CYS A 81 -2.74 -12.53 1.23
N PRO A 82 -1.95 -13.60 1.41
CA PRO A 82 -0.57 -13.47 1.89
C PRO A 82 0.27 -12.58 0.98
N TRP A 83 1.22 -11.84 1.59
CA TRP A 83 2.15 -10.94 0.87
C TRP A 83 2.76 -11.58 -0.39
N GLU A 84 3.21 -12.81 -0.28
CA GLU A 84 3.88 -13.54 -1.36
C GLU A 84 2.98 -13.76 -2.60
N SER A 85 1.65 -13.65 -2.41
CA SER A 85 0.65 -13.85 -3.47
C SER A 85 0.22 -12.57 -4.15
N ILE A 86 0.47 -11.40 -3.54
CA ILE A 86 -0.05 -10.10 -3.99
C ILE A 86 0.36 -9.80 -5.44
N PHE A 87 1.65 -9.84 -5.74
CA PHE A 87 2.16 -9.49 -7.08
C PHE A 87 1.71 -10.48 -8.16
N MET A 88 1.68 -11.78 -7.84
CA MET A 88 1.16 -12.81 -8.76
C MET A 88 -0.31 -12.57 -9.10
N GLY A 89 -1.11 -12.13 -8.13
CA GLY A 89 -2.51 -11.79 -8.36
C GLY A 89 -2.70 -10.55 -9.23
N ILE A 90 -1.82 -9.52 -9.10
CA ILE A 90 -1.79 -8.36 -9.99
C ILE A 90 -1.45 -8.80 -11.42
N ASP A 91 -0.41 -9.62 -11.59
CA ASP A 91 0.04 -10.11 -12.90
C ASP A 91 -1.04 -10.93 -13.61
N SER A 92 -1.73 -11.78 -12.85
CA SER A 92 -2.83 -12.61 -13.36
C SER A 92 -4.16 -11.87 -13.50
N LYS A 93 -4.21 -10.55 -13.21
CA LYS A 93 -5.41 -9.70 -13.28
C LYS A 93 -6.52 -10.12 -12.30
N MET A 94 -6.18 -10.79 -11.21
CA MET A 94 -7.12 -11.09 -10.13
C MET A 94 -7.47 -9.83 -9.35
N TYR A 95 -6.54 -8.90 -9.25
CA TYR A 95 -6.68 -7.59 -8.62
C TYR A 95 -6.30 -6.48 -9.59
N ASP A 96 -6.85 -5.30 -9.37
CA ASP A 96 -6.46 -4.10 -10.13
C ASP A 96 -5.19 -3.49 -9.57
N ILE A 97 -5.14 -3.39 -8.24
CA ILE A 97 -4.05 -2.82 -7.45
C ILE A 97 -3.81 -3.62 -6.15
N THR A 98 -2.76 -3.24 -5.45
CA THR A 98 -2.60 -3.55 -4.02
C THR A 98 -2.38 -2.28 -3.21
N ALA A 99 -2.87 -2.29 -1.97
CA ALA A 99 -2.57 -1.33 -0.92
C ALA A 99 -2.06 -2.13 0.30
N ASN A 100 -0.75 -2.18 0.47
CA ASN A 100 -0.03 -2.97 1.47
C ASN A 100 1.40 -2.46 1.68
N GLY A 101 1.57 -1.15 1.85
CA GLY A 101 2.87 -0.52 2.11
C GLY A 101 3.92 -0.81 1.03
N VAL A 102 3.53 -0.90 -0.23
CA VAL A 102 4.47 -1.32 -1.28
C VAL A 102 5.48 -0.23 -1.56
N GLU A 103 6.71 -0.48 -1.16
CA GLU A 103 7.85 0.40 -1.44
C GLU A 103 8.24 0.35 -2.92
N ILE A 104 8.58 1.51 -3.48
CA ILE A 104 9.17 1.62 -4.81
C ILE A 104 10.61 1.12 -4.71
N THR A 105 10.94 0.05 -5.44
CA THR A 105 12.31 -0.44 -5.61
C THR A 105 12.67 -0.52 -7.08
N GLU A 106 13.98 -0.57 -7.40
CA GLU A 106 14.44 -0.74 -8.78
C GLU A 106 13.89 -2.02 -9.39
N GLU A 107 14.01 -3.17 -8.68
CA GLU A 107 13.49 -4.46 -9.12
C GLU A 107 11.98 -4.42 -9.42
N ARG A 108 11.19 -3.82 -8.53
CA ARG A 108 9.73 -3.70 -8.73
C ARG A 108 9.41 -2.76 -9.88
N SER A 109 10.19 -1.67 -10.04
CA SER A 109 10.03 -0.70 -11.12
C SER A 109 10.37 -1.25 -12.51
N GLU A 110 11.11 -2.35 -12.59
CA GLU A 110 11.28 -3.08 -13.85
C GLU A 110 9.99 -3.77 -14.31
N LYS A 111 9.14 -4.22 -13.39
CA LYS A 111 7.93 -5.02 -13.65
C LYS A 111 6.65 -4.21 -13.61
N TYR A 112 6.58 -3.18 -12.78
CA TYR A 112 5.39 -2.37 -12.52
C TYR A 112 5.67 -0.90 -12.75
N ASP A 113 4.63 -0.16 -13.14
CA ASP A 113 4.59 1.28 -12.99
C ASP A 113 4.04 1.59 -11.58
N PHE A 114 4.47 2.69 -10.99
CA PHE A 114 4.00 3.11 -9.67
C PHE A 114 3.22 4.42 -9.77
N SER A 115 2.22 4.57 -8.91
CA SER A 115 1.59 5.87 -8.69
C SER A 115 2.60 6.87 -8.12
N VAL A 116 2.20 8.15 -8.04
CA VAL A 116 2.89 9.07 -7.14
C VAL A 116 2.89 8.49 -5.72
N PRO A 117 3.97 8.65 -4.93
CA PRO A 117 4.01 8.15 -3.56
C PRO A 117 2.89 8.73 -2.71
N TYR A 118 2.28 7.93 -1.85
CA TYR A 118 1.28 8.39 -0.89
C TYR A 118 1.78 8.40 0.55
N ALA A 119 2.87 7.70 0.84
CA ALA A 119 3.52 7.66 2.15
C ALA A 119 5.03 7.44 2.02
N TYR A 120 5.73 7.63 3.13
CA TYR A 120 7.16 7.38 3.29
C TYR A 120 7.40 6.64 4.60
N LEU A 121 8.24 5.62 4.58
CA LEU A 121 8.55 4.81 5.76
C LEU A 121 10.05 4.66 5.96
N ARG A 122 10.47 4.40 7.21
CA ARG A 122 11.86 4.07 7.56
C ARG A 122 11.92 2.64 8.09
N THR A 123 12.87 1.88 7.58
CA THR A 123 13.13 0.52 8.05
C THR A 123 13.81 0.55 9.41
N ALA A 124 13.25 -0.15 10.37
CA ALA A 124 13.82 -0.35 11.69
C ALA A 124 14.45 -1.75 11.81
N LEU A 125 15.61 -1.83 12.41
CA LEU A 125 16.26 -3.07 12.81
C LEU A 125 15.86 -3.39 14.26
N ILE A 126 15.08 -4.46 14.42
CA ILE A 126 14.44 -4.87 15.66
C ILE A 126 15.16 -6.10 16.22
N VAL A 127 15.54 -6.04 17.48
CA VAL A 127 16.22 -7.11 18.20
C VAL A 127 15.58 -7.33 19.56
N ARG A 128 15.91 -8.44 20.23
CA ARG A 128 15.49 -8.65 21.62
C ARG A 128 16.15 -7.61 22.54
N GLY A 129 15.43 -7.18 23.57
CA GLY A 129 15.86 -6.09 24.45
C GLY A 129 17.20 -6.33 25.16
N ASP A 130 17.56 -7.59 25.45
CA ASP A 130 18.84 -7.96 26.05
C ASP A 130 19.99 -8.15 25.03
N ASN A 131 19.73 -7.96 23.73
CA ASN A 131 20.76 -8.03 22.70
C ASN A 131 21.86 -6.99 22.94
N ALA A 132 23.13 -7.42 22.84
CA ALA A 132 24.32 -6.58 22.97
C ALA A 132 25.18 -6.53 21.70
N ASP A 133 24.96 -7.44 20.75
CA ASP A 133 25.88 -7.73 19.66
C ASP A 133 25.49 -6.98 18.37
N ILE A 134 24.19 -6.84 18.09
CA ILE A 134 23.67 -6.15 16.89
C ILE A 134 23.32 -4.72 17.26
N LYS A 135 23.93 -3.74 16.58
CA LYS A 135 23.73 -2.31 16.79
C LYS A 135 23.47 -1.55 15.48
N THR A 136 23.94 -2.09 14.37
CA THR A 136 23.80 -1.51 13.02
C THR A 136 23.36 -2.60 12.04
N PHE A 137 23.00 -2.22 10.82
CA PHE A 137 22.64 -3.19 9.78
C PHE A 137 23.83 -4.08 9.37
N GLU A 138 25.07 -3.56 9.43
CA GLU A 138 26.29 -4.30 9.12
C GLU A 138 26.52 -5.48 10.08
N ASP A 139 26.04 -5.39 11.32
CA ASP A 139 26.15 -6.47 12.32
C ASP A 139 25.25 -7.67 11.98
N LEU A 140 24.38 -7.56 10.96
CA LEU A 140 23.56 -8.67 10.47
C LEU A 140 24.35 -9.75 9.74
N ASN A 141 25.59 -9.50 9.37
CA ASN A 141 26.41 -10.47 8.65
C ASN A 141 26.52 -11.81 9.42
N GLY A 142 26.03 -12.88 8.80
CA GLY A 142 25.99 -14.23 9.38
C GLY A 142 24.90 -14.44 10.45
N LYS A 143 24.12 -13.43 10.81
CA LYS A 143 23.00 -13.53 11.76
C LYS A 143 21.78 -14.17 11.12
N LYS A 144 20.86 -14.63 11.96
CA LYS A 144 19.54 -15.13 11.53
C LYS A 144 18.51 -14.01 11.66
N THR A 145 17.76 -13.76 10.59
CA THR A 145 16.61 -12.87 10.60
C THR A 145 15.33 -13.62 10.24
N ALA A 146 14.15 -13.01 10.45
CA ALA A 146 12.88 -13.55 10.00
C ALA A 146 12.08 -12.44 9.31
N ASN A 147 11.66 -12.69 8.07
CA ASN A 147 10.86 -11.73 7.28
C ASN A 147 10.02 -12.46 6.22
N SER A 148 9.05 -11.79 5.65
CA SER A 148 8.24 -12.33 4.54
C SER A 148 9.06 -12.42 3.26
N ALA A 149 8.87 -13.49 2.49
CA ALA A 149 9.60 -13.70 1.23
C ALA A 149 9.36 -12.54 0.25
N GLY A 150 10.41 -12.04 -0.38
CA GLY A 150 10.33 -10.94 -1.36
C GLY A 150 9.96 -9.58 -0.78
N SER A 151 9.92 -9.44 0.56
CA SER A 151 9.81 -8.13 1.19
C SER A 151 11.11 -7.35 1.06
N THR A 152 11.02 -6.01 1.04
CA THR A 152 12.22 -5.14 1.11
C THR A 152 13.01 -5.40 2.39
N TYR A 153 12.34 -5.74 3.47
CA TYR A 153 12.98 -6.09 4.75
C TYR A 153 13.86 -7.33 4.65
N ALA A 154 13.38 -8.40 3.97
CA ALA A 154 14.18 -9.59 3.70
C ALA A 154 15.39 -9.25 2.81
N GLN A 155 15.17 -8.50 1.74
CA GLN A 155 16.22 -8.09 0.80
C GLN A 155 17.30 -7.23 1.48
N ILE A 156 16.91 -6.30 2.35
CA ILE A 156 17.84 -5.48 3.14
C ILE A 156 18.67 -6.40 4.07
N ALA A 157 18.02 -7.28 4.84
CA ALA A 157 18.71 -8.17 5.74
C ALA A 157 19.72 -9.08 5.00
N GLU A 158 19.31 -9.67 3.90
CA GLU A 158 20.15 -10.52 3.04
C GLU A 158 21.30 -9.74 2.39
N GLY A 159 21.04 -8.47 1.99
CA GLY A 159 22.05 -7.56 1.47
C GLY A 159 23.18 -7.28 2.48
N TYR A 160 22.88 -7.30 3.76
CA TYR A 160 23.88 -7.22 4.85
C TYR A 160 24.41 -8.61 5.28
N GLY A 161 24.10 -9.68 4.57
CA GLY A 161 24.64 -11.02 4.80
C GLY A 161 23.90 -11.83 5.87
N ALA A 162 22.68 -11.47 6.22
CA ALA A 162 21.85 -12.27 7.11
C ALA A 162 21.32 -13.55 6.44
N ASN A 163 20.99 -14.54 7.26
CA ASN A 163 20.30 -15.76 6.86
C ASN A 163 18.81 -15.60 7.21
N THR A 164 17.96 -15.25 6.25
CA THR A 164 16.55 -14.95 6.50
C THR A 164 15.69 -16.21 6.55
N LEU A 165 15.01 -16.43 7.67
CA LEU A 165 13.93 -17.41 7.81
C LEU A 165 12.64 -16.78 7.27
N VAL A 166 12.02 -17.44 6.32
CA VAL A 166 10.76 -16.97 5.74
C VAL A 166 9.59 -17.28 6.67
N VAL A 167 8.81 -16.26 6.98
CA VAL A 167 7.53 -16.32 7.72
C VAL A 167 6.56 -15.31 7.12
N SER A 168 5.26 -15.49 7.36
CA SER A 168 4.24 -14.75 6.60
C SER A 168 3.72 -13.49 7.30
N THR A 169 3.93 -13.31 8.61
CA THR A 169 3.37 -12.17 9.35
C THR A 169 4.38 -11.48 10.26
N LEU A 170 4.16 -10.18 10.53
CA LEU A 170 4.98 -9.42 11.48
C LEU A 170 4.96 -10.06 12.88
N ALA A 171 3.81 -10.49 13.37
CA ALA A 171 3.69 -11.13 14.68
C ALA A 171 4.62 -12.36 14.79
N GLN A 172 4.66 -13.21 13.76
CA GLN A 172 5.57 -14.36 13.73
C GLN A 172 7.05 -13.94 13.76
N THR A 173 7.44 -12.87 13.05
CA THR A 173 8.83 -12.39 13.07
C THR A 173 9.22 -11.91 14.47
N LEU A 174 8.36 -11.16 15.14
CA LEU A 174 8.60 -10.63 16.48
C LEU A 174 8.64 -11.75 17.52
N ASP A 175 7.77 -12.75 17.44
CA ASP A 175 7.79 -13.93 18.32
C ASP A 175 9.10 -14.72 18.19
N LEU A 176 9.63 -14.87 16.97
CA LEU A 176 10.91 -15.54 16.75
C LEU A 176 12.09 -14.76 17.35
N VAL A 177 12.05 -13.43 17.33
CA VAL A 177 13.04 -12.57 18.00
C VAL A 177 12.89 -12.69 19.52
N LEU A 178 11.68 -12.62 20.05
CA LEU A 178 11.40 -12.74 21.50
C LEU A 178 11.88 -14.07 22.07
N THR A 179 11.65 -15.17 21.36
CA THR A 179 12.08 -16.52 21.75
C THR A 179 13.59 -16.76 21.52
N GLY A 180 14.28 -15.87 20.81
CA GLY A 180 15.67 -16.04 20.43
C GLY A 180 15.90 -17.12 19.36
N SER A 181 14.85 -17.48 18.60
CA SER A 181 14.95 -18.42 17.48
C SER A 181 15.65 -17.77 16.28
N VAL A 182 15.54 -16.45 16.15
CA VAL A 182 16.31 -15.58 15.26
C VAL A 182 16.94 -14.43 16.06
N ASP A 183 17.97 -13.81 15.50
CA ASP A 183 18.73 -12.74 16.16
C ASP A 183 18.03 -11.37 16.00
N ALA A 184 17.36 -11.15 14.86
CA ALA A 184 16.72 -9.88 14.52
C ALA A 184 15.57 -10.06 13.53
N THR A 185 14.77 -9.00 13.35
CA THR A 185 13.87 -8.79 12.21
C THR A 185 13.94 -7.33 11.77
N LEU A 186 13.50 -7.07 10.54
CA LEU A 186 13.34 -5.73 10.00
C LEU A 186 11.87 -5.47 9.73
N ASN A 187 11.41 -4.27 10.01
CA ASN A 187 10.08 -3.79 9.62
C ASN A 187 10.07 -2.25 9.64
N ASP A 188 8.96 -1.61 9.27
CA ASP A 188 8.86 -0.17 9.46
C ASP A 188 8.71 0.20 10.94
N ILE A 189 9.15 1.40 11.26
CA ILE A 189 9.16 1.89 12.65
C ILE A 189 7.73 2.09 13.18
N GLN A 190 6.75 2.36 12.31
CA GLN A 190 5.36 2.58 12.69
C GLN A 190 4.72 1.28 13.17
N SER A 191 4.90 0.18 12.42
CA SER A 191 4.40 -1.15 12.82
C SER A 191 5.05 -1.64 14.11
N TYR A 192 6.36 -1.42 14.28
CA TYR A 192 7.02 -1.70 15.56
C TYR A 192 6.42 -0.87 16.70
N SER A 193 6.20 0.42 16.48
CA SER A 193 5.66 1.32 17.50
C SER A 193 4.24 0.96 17.88
N ASP A 194 3.43 0.54 16.91
CA ASP A 194 2.07 0.07 17.14
C ASP A 194 2.06 -1.22 17.96
N TYR A 195 2.86 -2.21 17.55
CA TYR A 195 3.04 -3.45 18.32
C TYR A 195 3.44 -3.19 19.79
N MET A 196 4.37 -2.25 20.03
CA MET A 196 4.81 -1.90 21.38
C MET A 196 3.76 -1.17 22.21
N LYS A 197 2.77 -0.52 21.61
CA LYS A 197 1.61 0.05 22.34
C LYS A 197 0.71 -1.06 22.88
N GLU A 198 0.46 -2.09 22.07
CA GLU A 198 -0.35 -3.25 22.46
C GLU A 198 0.41 -4.22 23.39
N HIS A 199 1.75 -4.25 23.28
CA HIS A 199 2.62 -5.15 24.02
C HIS A 199 3.74 -4.39 24.76
N PRO A 200 3.41 -3.50 25.72
CA PRO A 200 4.41 -2.60 26.35
C PRO A 200 5.51 -3.32 27.11
N ASP A 201 5.26 -4.55 27.54
CA ASP A 201 6.23 -5.40 28.28
C ASP A 201 7.06 -6.31 27.34
N ALA A 202 6.83 -6.25 26.01
CA ALA A 202 7.60 -7.05 25.06
C ALA A 202 9.09 -6.67 25.11
N ASN A 203 9.95 -7.68 25.35
CA ASN A 203 11.39 -7.46 25.44
C ASN A 203 12.04 -7.28 24.06
N LEU A 204 11.64 -6.21 23.37
CA LEU A 204 12.13 -5.81 22.04
C LEU A 204 12.69 -4.38 22.07
N LYS A 205 13.60 -4.09 21.16
CA LYS A 205 14.10 -2.74 20.91
C LYS A 205 14.52 -2.55 19.46
N VAL A 206 14.41 -1.31 19.00
CA VAL A 206 15.03 -0.85 17.74
C VAL A 206 16.47 -0.44 18.06
N VAL A 207 17.42 -0.92 17.27
CA VAL A 207 18.84 -0.59 17.41
C VAL A 207 19.39 0.28 16.28
N ALA A 208 18.74 0.24 15.11
CA ALA A 208 19.05 1.10 13.97
C ALA A 208 17.80 1.37 13.14
N GLN A 209 17.84 2.43 12.36
CA GLN A 209 16.83 2.77 11.32
C GLN A 209 17.55 3.17 10.06
N SER A 210 16.88 3.01 8.89
CA SER A 210 17.40 3.53 7.63
C SER A 210 17.54 5.05 7.68
N GLU A 211 18.61 5.59 7.07
CA GLU A 211 18.83 7.04 7.00
C GLU A 211 17.79 7.70 6.10
N ASP A 212 17.52 7.08 4.94
CA ASP A 212 16.53 7.53 4.00
C ASP A 212 15.19 6.86 4.22
N ALA A 213 14.12 7.60 3.95
CA ALA A 213 12.78 7.06 3.92
C ALA A 213 12.46 6.47 2.54
N SER A 214 11.89 5.28 2.53
CA SER A 214 11.41 4.61 1.31
C SER A 214 10.04 5.16 0.92
N ALA A 215 9.86 5.44 -0.37
CA ALA A 215 8.58 5.88 -0.92
C ALA A 215 7.62 4.70 -1.10
N VAL A 216 6.42 4.84 -0.57
CA VAL A 216 5.31 3.88 -0.68
C VAL A 216 4.32 4.36 -1.74
N ALA A 217 3.98 3.47 -2.69
CA ALA A 217 3.10 3.80 -3.81
C ALA A 217 2.25 2.60 -4.24
N ILE A 218 1.23 2.86 -5.04
CA ILE A 218 0.36 1.83 -5.62
C ILE A 218 1.01 1.29 -6.89
N PRO A 219 1.39 -0.01 -6.95
CA PRO A 219 1.88 -0.63 -8.17
C PRO A 219 0.73 -0.85 -9.16
N VAL A 220 0.99 -0.53 -10.42
CA VAL A 220 0.08 -0.73 -11.55
C VAL A 220 0.82 -1.58 -12.59
N ARG A 221 0.13 -2.53 -13.23
CA ARG A 221 0.72 -3.29 -14.33
C ARG A 221 1.27 -2.36 -15.41
N LYS A 222 2.47 -2.64 -15.91
CA LYS A 222 3.02 -1.93 -17.06
C LYS A 222 2.19 -2.17 -18.32
N GLY A 223 2.17 -1.17 -19.19
CA GLY A 223 1.53 -1.22 -20.49
C GLY A 223 0.74 0.05 -20.79
N GLU A 224 0.69 0.43 -22.06
CA GLU A 224 -0.05 1.63 -22.51
C GLU A 224 -1.54 1.55 -22.16
N GLU A 225 -2.09 0.33 -22.14
CA GLU A 225 -3.47 0.06 -21.75
C GLU A 225 -3.77 0.36 -20.27
N ASN A 226 -2.74 0.51 -19.43
CA ASN A 226 -2.88 0.84 -18.00
C ASN A 226 -2.51 2.31 -17.69
N ALA A 227 -2.01 3.06 -18.68
CA ALA A 227 -1.53 4.43 -18.46
C ALA A 227 -2.65 5.39 -18.00
N SER A 228 -3.85 5.26 -18.55
CA SER A 228 -5.03 6.06 -18.15
C SER A 228 -5.43 5.77 -16.70
N PHE A 229 -5.39 4.50 -16.29
CA PHE A 229 -5.69 4.07 -14.92
C PHE A 229 -4.64 4.61 -13.95
N LYS A 230 -3.36 4.47 -14.27
CA LYS A 230 -2.28 5.06 -13.46
C LYS A 230 -2.46 6.57 -13.29
N ALA A 231 -2.74 7.29 -14.38
CA ALA A 231 -2.96 8.74 -14.33
C ALA A 231 -4.17 9.11 -13.45
N ALA A 232 -5.24 8.32 -13.47
CA ALA A 232 -6.40 8.51 -12.62
C ALA A 232 -6.08 8.28 -11.13
N VAL A 233 -5.31 7.21 -10.81
CA VAL A 233 -4.83 6.95 -9.45
C VAL A 233 -3.90 8.06 -8.97
N ASP A 234 -2.97 8.53 -9.81
CA ASP A 234 -2.09 9.66 -9.50
C ASP A 234 -2.89 10.93 -9.17
N GLY A 235 -3.90 11.23 -9.99
CA GLY A 235 -4.79 12.37 -9.78
C GLY A 235 -5.57 12.25 -8.46
N ALA A 236 -6.06 11.06 -8.14
CA ALA A 236 -6.75 10.78 -6.88
C ALA A 236 -5.83 11.02 -5.67
N ILE A 237 -4.62 10.47 -5.67
CA ILE A 237 -3.64 10.64 -4.58
C ILE A 237 -3.25 12.13 -4.43
N GLN A 238 -3.02 12.84 -5.54
CA GLN A 238 -2.70 14.27 -5.52
C GLN A 238 -3.84 15.10 -4.95
N GLN A 239 -5.09 14.79 -5.29
CA GLN A 239 -6.27 15.46 -4.73
C GLN A 239 -6.40 15.20 -3.22
N LEU A 240 -6.26 13.94 -2.77
CA LEU A 240 -6.31 13.55 -1.36
C LEU A 240 -5.18 14.19 -0.54
N ARG A 241 -4.03 14.43 -1.15
CA ARG A 241 -2.93 15.20 -0.56
C ARG A 241 -3.28 16.67 -0.44
N ALA A 242 -3.82 17.28 -1.52
CA ALA A 242 -4.12 18.71 -1.57
C ALA A 242 -5.24 19.13 -0.62
N ASP A 243 -6.24 18.27 -0.40
CA ASP A 243 -7.34 18.53 0.53
C ASP A 243 -7.07 18.10 1.97
N GLY A 244 -5.89 17.50 2.24
CA GLY A 244 -5.46 17.09 3.57
C GLY A 244 -5.97 15.72 4.03
N THR A 245 -6.72 15.00 3.20
CA THR A 245 -7.25 13.67 3.55
C THR A 245 -6.13 12.67 3.86
N LEU A 246 -5.08 12.61 3.03
CA LEU A 246 -3.94 11.70 3.29
C LEU A 246 -3.30 11.99 4.65
N LYS A 247 -3.06 13.26 4.96
CA LYS A 247 -2.51 13.67 6.25
C LYS A 247 -3.41 13.24 7.40
N ALA A 248 -4.72 13.47 7.30
CA ALA A 248 -5.67 13.10 8.35
C ALA A 248 -5.69 11.57 8.59
N ILE A 249 -5.65 10.77 7.53
CA ILE A 249 -5.56 9.31 7.63
C ILE A 249 -4.22 8.91 8.31
N SER A 250 -3.10 9.54 7.90
CA SER A 250 -1.80 9.28 8.49
C SER A 250 -1.77 9.58 9.99
N GLU A 251 -2.24 10.75 10.39
CA GLU A 251 -2.30 11.14 11.81
C GLU A 251 -3.23 10.24 12.64
N LYS A 252 -4.30 9.71 12.03
CA LYS A 252 -5.21 8.76 12.68
C LYS A 252 -4.51 7.47 13.07
N TYR A 253 -3.74 6.87 12.16
CA TYR A 253 -3.13 5.56 12.36
C TYR A 253 -1.76 5.61 13.01
N PHE A 254 -0.94 6.62 12.67
CA PHE A 254 0.45 6.70 13.12
C PHE A 254 0.69 7.81 14.18
N GLY A 255 -0.26 8.74 14.35
CA GLY A 255 -0.09 9.91 15.21
C GLY A 255 0.86 10.96 14.64
N ILE A 256 1.37 10.76 13.44
CA ILE A 256 2.28 11.65 12.70
C ILE A 256 1.90 11.66 11.21
N ASP A 257 2.37 12.66 10.48
CA ASP A 257 2.21 12.74 9.03
C ASP A 257 3.40 12.07 8.33
N ILE A 258 3.17 10.90 7.72
CA ILE A 258 4.16 10.18 6.89
C ILE A 258 3.89 10.36 5.39
N THR A 259 3.00 11.25 4.99
CA THR A 259 2.59 11.41 3.59
C THR A 259 3.45 12.38 2.79
N ALA A 260 4.32 13.14 3.44
CA ALA A 260 5.28 14.04 2.82
C ALA A 260 6.70 13.48 2.93
N ALA A 261 7.52 13.65 1.88
CA ALA A 261 8.96 13.44 1.99
C ALA A 261 9.55 14.49 2.95
N GLU A 262 10.40 14.04 3.87
CA GLU A 262 11.17 14.94 4.74
C GLU A 262 12.25 15.70 3.95
#